data_511fd8897b71ce6f15ecd3b76479957e
#
_entry.id   511fd8897b71ce6f15ecd3b76479957e
#
_cell.length_a   1.000
_cell.length_b   1.000
_cell.length_c   1.000
_cell.angle_alpha   90.00
_cell.angle_beta   90.00
_cell.angle_gamma   90.00
#
_symmetry.space_group_name_H-M   'P 1'
#
loop_
_entity.id
_entity.type
_entity.pdbx_description
1 polymer ?
#
loop_
_entity_poly.entity_id
_entity_poly.type
_entity_poly.pdbx_seq_one_letter_code
_entity_poly.pdbx_strand_id
1 'polypeptide(L)'
;MNAYFSYEADWLKQRNAWHTAAEIWQQPELWAALHRQLQDQQAQWQPFLAPLLANPHLQIVLCGAGSSAFAGRALAPWLRER
;
A
#
# COMPACT_ATOMS: atom_id res chain seq x y z
N MET A 1 9.06 -28.95 3.41
CA MET A 1 7.97 -28.09 3.89
C MET A 1 7.95 -26.78 3.09
N ASN A 2 6.81 -26.46 2.52
CA ASN A 2 6.64 -25.22 1.78
C ASN A 2 6.55 -24.03 2.74
N ALA A 3 7.20 -22.92 2.39
CA ALA A 3 7.17 -21.71 3.20
C ALA A 3 6.19 -20.67 2.63
N TYR A 4 6.48 -20.15 1.45
CA TYR A 4 5.64 -19.13 0.80
C TYR A 4 5.36 -19.51 -0.64
N PHE A 5 4.12 -19.31 -1.07
CA PHE A 5 3.71 -19.56 -2.46
C PHE A 5 4.04 -20.98 -2.97
N SER A 6 3.97 -21.96 -2.07
CA SER A 6 4.30 -23.35 -2.35
C SER A 6 5.78 -23.63 -2.65
N TYR A 7 6.66 -22.68 -2.39
CA TYR A 7 8.10 -22.90 -2.50
C TYR A 7 8.70 -23.27 -1.15
N GLU A 8 9.76 -24.09 -1.18
CA GLU A 8 10.45 -24.48 0.03
C GLU A 8 11.37 -23.36 0.51
N ALA A 9 11.60 -23.30 1.82
CA ALA A 9 12.43 -22.28 2.43
C ALA A 9 13.84 -22.26 1.86
N ASP A 10 14.47 -23.43 1.71
CA ASP A 10 15.83 -23.51 1.19
C ASP A 10 15.92 -23.06 -0.26
N TRP A 11 14.90 -23.38 -1.06
CA TRP A 11 14.83 -22.94 -2.45
C TRP A 11 14.80 -21.41 -2.55
N LEU A 12 14.01 -20.77 -1.70
CA LEU A 12 13.89 -19.32 -1.66
C LEU A 12 15.18 -18.67 -1.17
N LYS A 13 15.81 -19.22 -0.13
CA LYS A 13 17.04 -18.69 0.44
C LYS A 13 18.21 -18.78 -0.53
N GLN A 14 18.32 -19.87 -1.26
CA GLN A 14 19.38 -20.04 -2.27
C GLN A 14 19.28 -19.00 -3.39
N ARG A 15 18.11 -18.46 -3.64
CA ARG A 15 17.85 -17.47 -4.70
C ARG A 15 17.76 -16.04 -4.16
N ASN A 16 18.08 -15.85 -2.89
CA ASN A 16 17.92 -14.55 -2.21
C ASN A 16 16.50 -14.00 -2.32
N ALA A 17 15.51 -14.88 -2.37
CA ALA A 17 14.11 -14.50 -2.54
C ALA A 17 13.28 -14.66 -1.27
N TRP A 18 13.91 -15.06 -0.16
CA TRP A 18 13.19 -15.33 1.09
C TRP A 18 12.46 -14.09 1.63
N HIS A 19 13.20 -12.97 1.74
CA HIS A 19 12.60 -11.74 2.30
C HIS A 19 11.52 -11.17 1.41
N THR A 20 11.74 -11.17 0.10
CA THR A 20 10.74 -10.70 -0.87
C THR A 20 9.46 -11.53 -0.79
N ALA A 21 9.60 -12.87 -0.76
CA ALA A 21 8.45 -13.76 -0.66
C ALA A 21 7.69 -13.54 0.65
N ALA A 22 8.41 -13.40 1.76
CA ALA A 22 7.80 -13.17 3.07
C ALA A 22 7.03 -11.85 3.11
N GLU A 23 7.61 -10.79 2.56
CA GLU A 23 6.99 -9.47 2.54
C GLU A 23 5.74 -9.45 1.66
N ILE A 24 5.78 -10.08 0.50
CA ILE A 24 4.60 -10.18 -0.36
C ILE A 24 3.51 -11.00 0.31
N TRP A 25 3.89 -12.10 0.95
CA TRP A 25 2.93 -12.98 1.62
C TRP A 25 2.15 -12.27 2.72
N GLN A 26 2.79 -11.34 3.44
CA GLN A 26 2.16 -10.65 4.56
C GLN A 26 1.33 -9.44 4.14
N GLN A 27 1.39 -8.99 2.88
CA GLN A 27 0.68 -7.79 2.42
C GLN A 27 -0.81 -7.79 2.73
N PRO A 28 -1.58 -8.86 2.47
CA PRO A 28 -3.02 -8.84 2.77
C PRO A 28 -3.33 -8.55 4.24
N GLU A 29 -2.53 -9.10 5.15
CA GLU A 29 -2.70 -8.85 6.58
C GLU A 29 -2.38 -7.40 6.94
N LEU A 30 -1.32 -6.85 6.33
CA LEU A 30 -0.94 -5.46 6.54
C LEU A 30 -1.97 -4.49 6.00
N TRP A 31 -2.57 -4.80 4.84
CA TRP A 31 -3.63 -3.97 4.28
C TRP A 31 -4.86 -3.96 5.18
N ALA A 32 -5.25 -5.12 5.70
CA ALA A 32 -6.38 -5.21 6.62
C ALA A 32 -6.09 -4.45 7.91
N ALA A 33 -4.88 -4.57 8.44
CA ALA A 33 -4.47 -3.85 9.65
C ALA A 33 -4.46 -2.33 9.43
N LEU A 34 -3.95 -1.88 8.29
CA LEU A 34 -3.93 -0.46 7.94
C LEU A 34 -5.35 0.08 7.80
N HIS A 35 -6.24 -0.67 7.16
CA HIS A 35 -7.63 -0.26 7.01
C HIS A 35 -8.30 -0.07 8.38
N ARG A 36 -8.11 -1.01 9.29
CA ARG A 36 -8.64 -0.89 10.66
C ARG A 36 -8.05 0.31 11.39
N GLN A 37 -6.74 0.52 11.24
CA GLN A 37 -6.05 1.65 11.87
C GLN A 37 -6.61 2.99 11.36
N LEU A 38 -6.83 3.10 10.07
CA LEU A 38 -7.41 4.31 9.48
C LEU A 38 -8.82 4.56 10.00
N GLN A 39 -9.63 3.50 10.14
CA GLN A 39 -10.97 3.63 10.71
C GLN A 39 -10.92 4.07 12.17
N ASP A 40 -10.04 3.47 12.96
CA ASP A 40 -9.91 3.79 14.39
C ASP A 40 -9.41 5.22 14.62
N GLN A 41 -8.60 5.74 13.70
CA GLN A 41 -8.01 7.08 13.81
C GLN A 41 -8.76 8.13 12.99
N GLN A 42 -9.94 7.81 12.50
CA GLN A 42 -10.70 8.71 11.64
C GLN A 42 -10.93 10.09 12.29
N ALA A 43 -11.17 10.12 13.60
CA ALA A 43 -11.37 11.37 14.32
C ALA A 43 -10.12 12.28 14.30
N GLN A 44 -8.94 11.71 14.04
CA GLN A 44 -7.70 12.46 13.96
C GLN A 44 -7.40 12.98 12.55
N TRP A 45 -7.56 12.14 11.52
CA TRP A 45 -7.17 12.54 10.16
C TRP A 45 -8.29 13.22 9.38
N GLN A 46 -9.55 12.90 9.64
CA GLN A 46 -10.67 13.43 8.87
C GLN A 46 -10.80 14.95 8.98
N PRO A 47 -10.70 15.57 10.18
CA PRO A 47 -10.76 17.03 10.27
C PRO A 47 -9.63 17.74 9.54
N PHE A 48 -8.48 17.07 9.37
CA PHE A 48 -7.37 17.60 8.59
C PHE A 48 -7.64 17.53 7.10
N LEU A 49 -8.13 16.39 6.62
CA LEU A 49 -8.29 16.14 5.18
C LEU A 49 -9.56 16.75 4.60
N ALA A 50 -10.66 16.77 5.36
CA ALA A 50 -11.96 17.18 4.81
C ALA A 50 -11.94 18.58 4.20
N PRO A 51 -11.37 19.62 4.86
CA PRO A 51 -11.29 20.94 4.25
C PRO A 51 -10.43 20.98 2.99
N LEU A 52 -9.35 20.20 2.96
CA LEU A 52 -8.46 20.14 1.80
C LEU A 52 -9.20 19.49 0.61
N LEU A 53 -9.91 18.41 0.85
CA LEU A 53 -10.65 17.70 -0.21
C LEU A 53 -11.83 18.53 -0.73
N ALA A 54 -12.36 19.44 0.06
CA ALA A 54 -13.43 20.32 -0.35
C ALA A 54 -12.96 21.49 -1.22
N ASN A 55 -11.65 21.75 -1.25
CA ASN A 55 -11.10 22.85 -2.03
C ASN A 55 -11.11 22.50 -3.53
N PRO A 56 -11.82 23.30 -4.38
CA PRO A 56 -11.88 23.00 -5.82
C PRO A 56 -10.55 23.19 -6.54
N HIS A 57 -9.58 23.85 -5.93
CA HIS A 57 -8.26 24.06 -6.50
C HIS A 57 -7.22 23.09 -5.95
N LEU A 58 -7.64 22.07 -5.23
CA LEU A 58 -6.73 21.08 -4.66
C LEU A 58 -5.98 20.35 -5.76
N GLN A 59 -4.67 20.20 -5.58
CA GLN A 59 -3.83 19.34 -6.41
C GLN A 59 -3.22 18.26 -5.52
N ILE A 60 -3.35 17.02 -5.95
CA ILE A 60 -2.75 15.88 -5.26
C ILE A 60 -1.58 15.41 -6.11
N VAL A 61 -0.38 15.39 -5.52
CA VAL A 61 0.84 14.95 -6.19
C VAL A 61 1.29 13.65 -5.55
N LEU A 62 1.36 12.59 -6.34
CA LEU A 62 1.81 11.28 -5.89
C LEU A 62 3.26 11.10 -6.32
N CYS A 63 4.15 10.99 -5.36
CA CYS A 63 5.59 10.87 -5.59
C CYS A 63 6.08 9.49 -5.23
N GLY A 64 7.06 8.99 -5.97
CA GLY A 64 7.64 7.69 -5.68
C GLY A 64 8.69 7.31 -6.70
N ALA A 65 9.42 6.23 -6.42
CA ALA A 65 10.40 5.65 -7.32
C ALA A 65 10.11 4.16 -7.47
N GLY A 66 10.43 3.58 -8.61
CA GLY A 66 10.20 2.15 -8.86
C GLY A 66 8.73 1.77 -8.72
N SER A 67 8.44 0.73 -7.94
CA SER A 67 7.08 0.25 -7.73
C SER A 67 6.19 1.28 -7.04
N SER A 68 6.75 2.16 -6.21
CA SER A 68 5.97 3.26 -5.60
C SER A 68 5.45 4.23 -6.64
N ALA A 69 6.23 4.51 -7.69
CA ALA A 69 5.79 5.34 -8.80
C ALA A 69 4.64 4.68 -9.57
N PHE A 70 4.71 3.36 -9.77
CA PHE A 70 3.64 2.61 -10.44
C PHE A 70 2.34 2.66 -9.64
N ALA A 71 2.40 2.57 -8.32
CA ALA A 71 1.22 2.69 -7.46
C ALA A 71 0.56 4.05 -7.65
N GLY A 72 1.34 5.13 -7.70
CA GLY A 72 0.83 6.47 -7.97
C GLY A 72 0.17 6.59 -9.34
N ARG A 73 0.78 6.00 -10.36
CA ARG A 73 0.23 5.99 -11.72
C ARG A 73 -1.10 5.24 -11.80
N ALA A 74 -1.25 4.18 -11.02
CA ALA A 74 -2.48 3.41 -10.97
C ALA A 74 -3.61 4.20 -10.30
N LEU A 75 -3.30 4.97 -9.26
CA LEU A 75 -4.28 5.72 -8.49
C LEU A 75 -4.68 7.05 -9.10
N ALA A 76 -3.76 7.74 -9.79
CA ALA A 76 -3.99 9.09 -10.28
C ALA A 76 -5.25 9.21 -11.16
N PRO A 77 -5.49 8.34 -12.15
CA PRO A 77 -6.70 8.44 -12.96
C PRO A 77 -7.98 8.28 -12.16
N TRP A 78 -7.96 7.37 -11.18
CA TRP A 78 -9.11 7.14 -10.32
C TRP A 78 -9.43 8.38 -9.48
N LEU A 79 -8.40 9.04 -8.94
CA LEU A 79 -8.57 10.25 -8.15
C LEU A 79 -9.07 11.43 -8.99
N ARG A 80 -8.68 11.52 -10.26
CA ARG A 80 -9.12 12.60 -11.16
C ARG A 80 -10.62 12.58 -11.43
N GLU A 81 -11.22 11.42 -11.38
CA GLU A 81 -12.65 11.23 -11.67
C GLU A 81 -13.54 11.51 -10.46
N ARG A 82 -12.93 11.80 -9.29
CA ARG A 82 -13.66 11.95 -8.03
C ARG A 82 -13.57 13.39 -7.43
#